data_52f16a149d85d217c8430600b6b5f98e
#
_entry.id   52f16a149d85d217c8430600b6b5f98e
#
_cell.length_a   1.000
_cell.length_b   1.000
_cell.length_c   1.000
_cell.angle_alpha   90.00
_cell.angle_beta   90.00
_cell.angle_gamma   90.00
#
_symmetry.space_group_name_H-M   'P 1'
#
loop_
_entity.id
_entity.type
_entity.pdbx_description
1 polymer ?
#
loop_
_entity_poly.entity_id
_entity_poly.type
_entity_poly.pdbx_seq_one_letter_code
_entity_poly.pdbx_strand_id
1 'polypeptide(L)'
;ENNINYSFKKDTSRLHTKTAGFSFKNIVRGILGLITLLLIAFICSRNRKKIDWQLVWKGLLIQIVFAILILKVPFIQNGFEWLSSVFVTTLSFTRDGSLFLFGNIISNTDSFGFIFAFQVLPTILFFSALTSLLFYYGILQKIVYLFALLMKKIMRLSGSESLAAAGNVFLGQTESPLLIKPYIDKMTMSELLCLMAGGMATIAGGVLAAYIGFLGGSDPIQQLFFAKHLLA
;
A
#
# COMPACT_ATOMS: atom_id res chain seq x y z
N GLU A 1 -17.48 46.14 -4.64
CA GLU A 1 -16.84 44.91 -5.14
C GLU A 1 -15.66 44.58 -4.22
N ASN A 2 -15.91 43.71 -3.23
CA ASN A 2 -14.88 43.27 -2.28
C ASN A 2 -14.14 42.10 -2.93
N ASN A 3 -12.98 42.36 -3.53
CA ASN A 3 -12.04 41.36 -3.91
C ASN A 3 -11.41 40.72 -2.68
N ILE A 4 -11.96 39.59 -2.21
CA ILE A 4 -11.35 38.76 -1.17
C ILE A 4 -10.24 37.95 -1.83
N ASN A 5 -9.02 38.46 -1.78
CA ASN A 5 -7.82 37.73 -2.20
C ASN A 5 -7.51 36.65 -1.16
N TYR A 6 -7.95 35.43 -1.40
CA TYR A 6 -7.47 34.24 -0.67
C TYR A 6 -6.04 33.91 -1.12
N SER A 7 -5.04 34.54 -0.53
CA SER A 7 -3.68 34.06 -0.68
C SER A 7 -3.51 32.82 0.19
N PHE A 8 -3.64 31.64 -0.39
CA PHE A 8 -3.18 30.40 0.24
C PHE A 8 -1.64 30.49 0.36
N LYS A 9 -1.18 31.03 1.46
CA LYS A 9 0.23 31.00 1.82
C LYS A 9 0.59 29.51 2.01
N LYS A 10 1.37 28.97 1.08
CA LYS A 10 1.87 27.59 1.16
C LYS A 10 2.67 27.46 2.46
N ASP A 11 2.03 27.00 3.52
CA ASP A 11 2.66 26.84 4.82
C ASP A 11 3.50 25.57 4.81
N THR A 12 4.66 25.64 4.17
CA THR A 12 5.66 24.56 4.11
C THR A 12 6.23 24.23 5.49
N SER A 13 5.96 25.05 6.52
CA SER A 13 6.44 24.79 7.87
C SER A 13 5.75 23.61 8.55
N ARG A 14 4.58 23.16 8.05
CA ARG A 14 3.87 22.00 8.57
C ARG A 14 4.35 20.67 8.02
N LEU A 15 5.16 20.67 6.96
CA LEU A 15 5.76 19.45 6.37
C LEU A 15 7.03 19.00 7.12
N HIS A 16 7.57 19.82 8.02
CA HIS A 16 8.46 19.32 9.05
C HIS A 16 7.61 18.54 10.06
N THR A 17 7.31 17.29 9.74
CA THR A 17 6.95 16.31 10.77
C THR A 17 8.06 16.38 11.81
N LYS A 18 7.75 16.99 12.97
CA LYS A 18 8.57 16.78 14.17
C LYS A 18 8.80 15.29 14.19
N THR A 19 10.02 14.87 13.95
CA THR A 19 10.43 13.51 14.24
C THR A 19 9.93 13.26 15.64
N ALA A 20 8.87 12.47 15.76
CA ALA A 20 8.27 12.17 17.04
C ALA A 20 9.38 11.46 17.81
N GLY A 21 10.08 12.18 18.67
CA GLY A 21 11.13 11.64 19.49
C GLY A 21 10.54 10.43 20.21
N PHE A 22 11.33 9.39 20.41
CA PHE A 22 10.97 8.20 21.15
C PHE A 22 10.42 8.63 22.51
N SER A 23 9.13 8.91 22.58
CA SER A 23 8.45 9.23 23.81
C SER A 23 7.92 7.93 24.40
N PHE A 24 8.30 7.62 25.62
CA PHE A 24 7.82 6.45 26.35
C PHE A 24 6.27 6.34 26.29
N LYS A 25 5.59 7.48 26.34
CA LYS A 25 4.13 7.57 26.22
C LYS A 25 3.60 7.03 24.89
N ASN A 26 4.32 7.27 23.77
CA ASN A 26 3.93 6.79 22.46
C ASN A 26 4.14 5.27 22.32
N ILE A 27 5.20 4.74 22.93
CA ILE A 27 5.48 3.30 22.98
C ILE A 27 4.39 2.59 23.75
N VAL A 28 4.05 3.06 24.95
CA VAL A 28 2.99 2.50 25.78
C VAL A 28 1.64 2.51 25.06
N ARG A 29 1.33 3.63 24.38
CA ARG A 29 0.10 3.73 23.59
C ARG A 29 0.08 2.73 22.42
N GLY A 30 1.21 2.52 21.75
CA GLY A 30 1.33 1.53 20.67
C GLY A 30 1.15 0.10 21.17
N ILE A 31 1.78 -0.25 22.30
CA ILE A 31 1.65 -1.58 22.92
C ILE A 31 0.19 -1.81 23.37
N LEU A 32 -0.44 -0.83 24.01
CA LEU A 32 -1.84 -0.93 24.42
C LEU A 32 -2.76 -1.14 23.19
N GLY A 33 -2.54 -0.40 22.08
CA GLY A 33 -3.30 -0.59 20.86
C GLY A 33 -3.15 -2.00 20.28
N LEU A 34 -1.93 -2.51 20.24
CA LEU A 34 -1.64 -3.86 19.75
C LEU A 34 -2.30 -4.94 20.64
N ILE A 35 -2.21 -4.80 21.95
CA ILE A 35 -2.86 -5.73 22.89
C ILE A 35 -4.39 -5.67 22.72
N THR A 36 -4.97 -4.48 22.56
CA THR A 36 -6.40 -4.31 22.34
C THR A 36 -6.87 -5.02 21.07
N LEU A 37 -6.14 -4.86 19.94
CA LEU A 37 -6.48 -5.52 18.70
C LEU A 37 -6.38 -7.05 18.81
N LEU A 38 -5.33 -7.56 19.46
CA LEU A 38 -5.19 -8.99 19.73
C LEU A 38 -6.31 -9.52 20.60
N LEU A 39 -6.72 -8.76 21.60
CA LEU A 39 -7.81 -9.13 22.51
C LEU A 39 -9.15 -9.17 21.75
N ILE A 40 -9.42 -8.21 20.89
CA ILE A 40 -10.62 -8.24 20.02
C ILE A 40 -10.60 -9.48 19.12
N ALA A 41 -9.48 -9.76 18.46
CA ALA A 41 -9.33 -10.95 17.62
C ALA A 41 -9.53 -12.26 18.43
N PHE A 42 -9.00 -12.32 19.65
CA PHE A 42 -9.18 -13.44 20.56
C PHE A 42 -10.65 -13.63 20.98
N ILE A 43 -11.36 -12.54 21.28
CA ILE A 43 -12.79 -12.58 21.64
C ILE A 43 -13.64 -13.06 20.48
N CYS A 44 -13.35 -12.59 19.25
CA CYS A 44 -14.05 -12.97 18.02
C CYS A 44 -13.70 -14.38 17.55
N SER A 45 -12.68 -15.02 18.12
CA SER A 45 -12.27 -16.37 17.71
C SER A 45 -13.31 -17.42 18.09
N ARG A 46 -13.70 -18.22 17.09
CA ARG A 46 -14.63 -19.34 17.26
C ARG A 46 -14.06 -20.48 18.11
N ASN A 47 -12.74 -20.69 18.06
CA ASN A 47 -12.05 -21.76 18.78
C ASN A 47 -10.78 -21.26 19.45
N ARG A 48 -10.93 -20.66 20.64
CA ARG A 48 -9.85 -20.03 21.42
C ARG A 48 -8.76 -21.00 21.86
N LYS A 49 -9.08 -22.29 21.99
CA LYS A 49 -8.11 -23.33 22.43
C LYS A 49 -7.18 -23.79 21.30
N LYS A 50 -7.55 -23.59 20.03
CA LYS A 50 -6.78 -23.99 18.86
C LYS A 50 -5.96 -22.86 18.24
N ILE A 51 -5.82 -21.74 18.94
CA ILE A 51 -5.01 -20.61 18.45
C ILE A 51 -3.54 -20.99 18.51
N ASP A 52 -2.86 -20.96 17.39
CA ASP A 52 -1.41 -21.16 17.32
C ASP A 52 -0.69 -19.86 17.70
N TRP A 53 -0.37 -19.75 18.98
CA TRP A 53 0.34 -18.61 19.54
C TRP A 53 1.75 -18.44 18.96
N GLN A 54 2.39 -19.52 18.47
CA GLN A 54 3.69 -19.42 17.83
C GLN A 54 3.58 -18.64 16.50
N LEU A 55 2.50 -18.87 15.74
CA LEU A 55 2.22 -18.14 14.51
C LEU A 55 1.95 -16.65 14.80
N VAL A 56 1.16 -16.34 15.81
CA VAL A 56 0.85 -14.96 16.23
C VAL A 56 2.14 -14.22 16.58
N TRP A 57 2.98 -14.81 17.44
CA TRP A 57 4.24 -14.20 17.84
C TRP A 57 5.22 -14.02 16.67
N LYS A 58 5.32 -15.00 15.78
CA LYS A 58 6.15 -14.88 14.56
C LYS A 58 5.67 -13.75 13.67
N GLY A 59 4.37 -13.64 13.43
CA GLY A 59 3.79 -12.56 12.65
C GLY A 59 4.11 -11.18 13.23
N LEU A 60 3.89 -11.00 14.54
CA LEU A 60 4.21 -9.76 15.24
C LEU A 60 5.70 -9.43 15.20
N LEU A 61 6.56 -10.43 15.42
CA LEU A 61 8.01 -10.24 15.40
C LEU A 61 8.46 -9.80 13.98
N ILE A 62 7.97 -10.46 12.94
CA ILE A 62 8.26 -10.08 11.55
C ILE A 62 7.81 -8.64 11.28
N GLN A 63 6.62 -8.25 11.71
CA GLN A 63 6.11 -6.90 11.52
C GLN A 63 6.98 -5.85 12.24
N ILE A 64 7.37 -6.11 13.49
CA ILE A 64 8.23 -5.21 14.26
C ILE A 64 9.62 -5.12 13.64
N VAL A 65 10.20 -6.26 13.24
CA VAL A 65 11.51 -6.29 12.58
C VAL A 65 11.45 -5.51 11.27
N PHE A 66 10.42 -5.71 10.46
CA PHE A 66 10.25 -4.99 9.19
C PHE A 66 10.10 -3.48 9.42
N ALA A 67 9.32 -3.07 10.40
CA ALA A 67 9.17 -1.65 10.76
C ALA A 67 10.51 -1.03 11.20
N ILE A 68 11.30 -1.73 12.02
CA ILE A 68 12.62 -1.26 12.44
C ILE A 68 13.59 -1.19 11.25
N LEU A 69 13.57 -2.19 10.38
CA LEU A 69 14.42 -2.23 9.19
C LEU A 69 14.14 -1.04 8.25
N ILE A 70 12.86 -0.76 7.98
CA ILE A 70 12.47 0.36 7.12
C ILE A 70 12.79 1.70 7.76
N LEU A 71 12.58 1.85 9.08
CA LEU A 71 12.75 3.14 9.75
C LEU A 71 14.20 3.45 10.16
N LYS A 72 15.05 2.44 10.37
CA LYS A 72 16.36 2.62 10.98
C LYS A 72 17.54 2.21 10.12
N VAL A 73 17.36 1.35 9.12
CA VAL A 73 18.46 0.84 8.31
C VAL A 73 18.61 1.65 7.01
N PRO A 74 19.65 2.48 6.86
CA PRO A 74 19.80 3.36 5.69
C PRO A 74 19.82 2.62 4.36
N PHE A 75 20.42 1.43 4.32
CA PHE A 75 20.47 0.61 3.12
C PHE A 75 19.05 0.23 2.62
N ILE A 76 18.17 -0.12 3.56
CA ILE A 76 16.78 -0.48 3.23
C ILE A 76 15.98 0.77 2.87
N GLN A 77 16.22 1.89 3.57
CA GLN A 77 15.61 3.18 3.23
C GLN A 77 15.96 3.60 1.80
N ASN A 78 17.23 3.52 1.43
CA ASN A 78 17.68 3.83 0.07
C ASN A 78 17.04 2.91 -0.98
N GLY A 79 16.85 1.63 -0.66
CA GLY A 79 16.13 0.69 -1.51
C GLY A 79 14.66 1.08 -1.71
N PHE A 80 13.97 1.49 -0.64
CA PHE A 80 12.60 2.00 -0.72
C PHE A 80 12.51 3.35 -1.44
N GLU A 81 13.47 4.24 -1.27
CA GLU A 81 13.56 5.51 -2.01
C GLU A 81 13.73 5.27 -3.51
N TRP A 82 14.62 4.34 -3.87
CA TRP A 82 14.78 3.94 -5.27
C TRP A 82 13.46 3.36 -5.84
N LEU A 83 12.82 2.44 -5.12
CA LEU A 83 11.54 1.89 -5.53
C LEU A 83 10.47 2.97 -5.68
N SER A 84 10.39 3.89 -4.72
CA SER A 84 9.47 5.03 -4.77
C SER A 84 9.75 5.95 -5.95
N SER A 85 11.02 6.20 -6.28
CA SER A 85 11.39 7.03 -7.43
C SER A 85 10.99 6.37 -8.75
N VAL A 86 11.20 5.06 -8.89
CA VAL A 86 10.73 4.29 -10.06
C VAL A 86 9.21 4.39 -10.19
N PHE A 87 8.49 4.26 -9.07
CA PHE A 87 7.04 4.36 -9.05
C PHE A 87 6.56 5.77 -9.47
N VAL A 88 7.14 6.84 -8.92
CA VAL A 88 6.80 8.22 -9.25
C VAL A 88 7.15 8.55 -10.71
N THR A 89 8.29 8.06 -11.21
CA THR A 89 8.66 8.22 -12.62
C THR A 89 7.64 7.52 -13.53
N THR A 90 7.16 6.35 -13.14
CA THR A 90 6.11 5.65 -13.88
C THR A 90 4.79 6.45 -13.87
N LEU A 91 4.46 7.12 -12.77
CA LEU A 91 3.31 8.03 -12.70
C LEU A 91 3.46 9.26 -13.56
N SER A 92 4.68 9.79 -13.73
CA SER A 92 4.89 10.97 -14.60
C SER A 92 4.53 10.68 -16.05
N PHE A 93 4.77 9.48 -16.56
CA PHE A 93 4.34 9.09 -17.92
C PHE A 93 2.81 9.15 -18.08
N THR A 94 2.07 8.79 -17.03
CA THR A 94 0.60 8.92 -17.05
C THR A 94 0.19 10.38 -17.15
N ARG A 95 0.87 11.26 -16.41
CA ARG A 95 0.61 12.69 -16.44
C ARG A 95 0.88 13.28 -17.82
N ASP A 96 1.99 12.91 -18.45
CA ASP A 96 2.34 13.37 -19.79
C ASP A 96 1.29 12.92 -20.82
N GLY A 97 0.85 11.67 -20.76
CA GLY A 97 -0.25 11.16 -21.57
C GLY A 97 -1.57 11.88 -21.32
N SER A 98 -1.88 12.19 -20.08
CA SER A 98 -3.09 12.93 -19.70
C SER A 98 -3.02 14.38 -20.17
N LEU A 99 -1.87 15.03 -20.09
CA LEU A 99 -1.64 16.38 -20.63
C LEU A 99 -1.81 16.41 -22.13
N PHE A 100 -1.35 15.39 -22.83
CA PHE A 100 -1.54 15.26 -24.27
C PHE A 100 -3.03 15.17 -24.66
N LEU A 101 -3.82 14.41 -23.89
CA LEU A 101 -5.25 14.20 -24.18
C LEU A 101 -6.13 15.38 -23.75
N PHE A 102 -5.88 15.95 -22.57
CA PHE A 102 -6.77 16.92 -21.92
C PHE A 102 -6.21 18.34 -21.85
N GLY A 103 -4.93 18.54 -22.18
CA GLY A 103 -4.30 19.84 -22.31
C GLY A 103 -4.47 20.74 -21.09
N ASN A 104 -4.99 21.93 -21.33
CA ASN A 104 -5.12 22.98 -20.32
C ASN A 104 -6.03 22.64 -19.14
N ILE A 105 -6.93 21.66 -19.26
CA ILE A 105 -7.81 21.24 -18.16
C ILE A 105 -7.00 20.65 -17.02
N ILE A 106 -5.87 20.00 -17.33
CA ILE A 106 -4.97 19.41 -16.31
C ILE A 106 -3.90 20.40 -15.88
N SER A 107 -3.35 21.20 -16.82
CA SER A 107 -2.22 22.09 -16.54
C SER A 107 -2.63 23.35 -15.75
N ASN A 108 -3.84 23.86 -16.00
CA ASN A 108 -4.32 25.11 -15.41
C ASN A 108 -5.20 24.86 -14.18
N THR A 109 -4.55 24.39 -13.11
CA THR A 109 -5.22 24.14 -11.80
C THR A 109 -5.73 25.41 -11.14
N ASP A 110 -5.21 26.59 -11.50
CA ASP A 110 -5.67 27.87 -10.94
C ASP A 110 -7.06 28.26 -11.44
N SER A 111 -7.37 27.91 -12.70
CA SER A 111 -8.66 28.24 -13.32
C SER A 111 -9.72 27.17 -13.11
N PHE A 112 -9.34 25.89 -13.19
CA PHE A 112 -10.28 24.75 -13.16
C PHE A 112 -10.26 23.97 -11.84
N GLY A 113 -9.28 24.24 -10.97
CA GLY A 113 -9.08 23.48 -9.74
C GLY A 113 -8.57 22.05 -10.00
N PHE A 114 -8.60 21.22 -8.97
CA PHE A 114 -8.25 19.81 -9.06
C PHE A 114 -9.45 18.98 -9.52
N ILE A 115 -9.40 18.48 -10.75
CA ILE A 115 -10.47 17.63 -11.30
C ILE A 115 -10.03 16.18 -11.24
N PHE A 116 -10.59 15.42 -10.30
CA PHE A 116 -10.28 14.01 -10.04
C PHE A 116 -10.36 13.15 -11.31
N ALA A 117 -11.39 13.36 -12.13
CA ALA A 117 -11.62 12.58 -13.34
C ALA A 117 -10.48 12.67 -14.37
N PHE A 118 -9.83 13.83 -14.49
CA PHE A 118 -8.77 14.03 -15.47
C PHE A 118 -7.37 13.86 -14.89
N GLN A 119 -7.22 13.95 -13.58
CA GLN A 119 -5.92 13.86 -12.92
C GLN A 119 -5.65 12.49 -12.28
N VAL A 120 -6.68 11.81 -11.77
CA VAL A 120 -6.52 10.54 -11.03
C VAL A 120 -7.00 9.33 -11.83
N LEU A 121 -8.13 9.39 -12.54
CA LEU A 121 -8.62 8.22 -13.29
C LEU A 121 -7.64 7.71 -14.34
N PRO A 122 -6.94 8.58 -15.13
CA PRO A 122 -5.95 8.11 -16.08
C PRO A 122 -4.82 7.31 -15.42
N THR A 123 -4.44 7.68 -14.19
CA THR A 123 -3.42 6.97 -13.42
C THR A 123 -3.88 5.55 -13.09
N ILE A 124 -5.14 5.37 -12.69
CA ILE A 124 -5.71 4.06 -12.40
C ILE A 124 -5.75 3.19 -13.66
N LEU A 125 -6.19 3.77 -14.79
CA LEU A 125 -6.24 3.06 -16.08
C LEU A 125 -4.85 2.63 -16.54
N PHE A 126 -3.88 3.53 -16.47
CA PHE A 126 -2.49 3.24 -16.84
C PHE A 126 -1.90 2.12 -15.95
N PHE A 127 -2.10 2.19 -14.64
CA PHE A 127 -1.61 1.18 -13.72
C PHE A 127 -2.27 -0.17 -13.94
N SER A 128 -3.57 -0.20 -14.22
CA SER A 128 -4.29 -1.43 -14.56
C SER A 128 -3.74 -2.05 -15.85
N ALA A 129 -3.51 -1.25 -16.88
CA ALA A 129 -2.90 -1.70 -18.13
C ALA A 129 -1.47 -2.21 -17.92
N LEU A 130 -0.65 -1.49 -17.16
CA LEU A 130 0.72 -1.87 -16.82
C LEU A 130 0.75 -3.20 -16.05
N THR A 131 -0.10 -3.35 -15.04
CA THR A 131 -0.21 -4.58 -14.25
C THR A 131 -0.63 -5.76 -15.14
N SER A 132 -1.59 -5.57 -16.02
CA SER A 132 -2.03 -6.60 -16.98
C SER A 132 -0.90 -7.01 -17.93
N LEU A 133 -0.10 -6.05 -18.38
CA LEU A 133 1.05 -6.30 -19.24
C LEU A 133 2.15 -7.09 -18.50
N LEU A 134 2.49 -6.69 -17.27
CA LEU A 134 3.45 -7.41 -16.44
C LEU A 134 2.97 -8.83 -16.10
N PHE A 135 1.66 -9.00 -15.95
CA PHE A 135 1.05 -10.30 -15.76
C PHE A 135 1.15 -11.16 -17.02
N TYR A 136 0.89 -10.61 -18.20
CA TYR A 136 1.01 -11.30 -19.47
C TYR A 136 2.43 -11.79 -19.72
N TYR A 137 3.46 -10.99 -19.44
CA TYR A 137 4.87 -11.40 -19.56
C TYR A 137 5.33 -12.38 -18.45
N GLY A 138 4.50 -12.68 -17.48
CA GLY A 138 4.82 -13.58 -16.38
C GLY A 138 5.79 -12.99 -15.34
N ILE A 139 6.12 -11.71 -15.43
CA ILE A 139 7.03 -11.03 -14.50
C ILE A 139 6.38 -10.96 -13.13
N LEU A 140 5.16 -10.46 -13.07
CA LEU A 140 4.41 -10.32 -11.82
C LEU A 140 4.14 -11.66 -11.17
N GLN A 141 3.83 -12.69 -11.96
CA GLN A 141 3.62 -14.06 -11.47
C GLN A 141 4.87 -14.62 -10.78
N LYS A 142 6.07 -14.41 -11.35
CA LYS A 142 7.33 -14.84 -10.73
C LYS A 142 7.61 -14.13 -9.41
N ILE A 143 7.35 -12.84 -9.35
CA ILE A 143 7.51 -12.05 -8.13
C ILE A 143 6.54 -12.53 -7.05
N VAL A 144 5.25 -12.66 -7.37
CA VAL A 144 4.22 -13.18 -6.46
C VAL A 144 4.57 -14.59 -5.97
N TYR A 145 5.04 -15.46 -6.85
CA TYR A 145 5.45 -16.81 -6.48
C TYR A 145 6.64 -16.82 -5.51
N LEU A 146 7.64 -15.95 -5.73
CA LEU A 146 8.78 -15.81 -4.82
C LEU A 146 8.33 -15.39 -3.42
N PHE A 147 7.46 -14.37 -3.32
CA PHE A 147 6.88 -13.93 -2.05
C PHE A 147 6.03 -15.02 -1.39
N ALA A 148 5.24 -15.75 -2.17
CA ALA A 148 4.43 -16.86 -1.66
C ALA A 148 5.30 -17.98 -1.06
N LEU A 149 6.43 -18.33 -1.71
CA LEU A 149 7.39 -19.30 -1.16
C LEU A 149 8.00 -18.81 0.17
N LEU A 150 8.35 -17.54 0.24
CA LEU A 150 8.90 -16.93 1.45
C LEU A 150 7.88 -17.00 2.60
N MET A 151 6.63 -16.60 2.37
CA MET A 151 5.54 -16.64 3.35
C MET A 151 5.24 -18.07 3.79
N LYS A 152 5.16 -19.02 2.85
CA LYS A 152 4.96 -20.44 3.16
C LYS A 152 6.05 -20.97 4.08
N LYS A 153 7.32 -20.63 3.82
CA LYS A 153 8.45 -21.12 4.62
C LYS A 153 8.50 -20.49 6.02
N ILE A 154 8.22 -19.20 6.14
CA ILE A 154 8.33 -18.46 7.41
C ILE A 154 7.09 -18.67 8.28
N MET A 155 5.90 -18.54 7.70
CA MET A 155 4.64 -18.53 8.44
C MET A 155 3.91 -19.88 8.40
N ARG A 156 4.42 -20.88 7.67
CA ARG A 156 3.79 -22.21 7.51
C ARG A 156 2.35 -22.13 6.99
N LEU A 157 2.08 -21.13 6.17
CA LEU A 157 0.78 -20.98 5.49
C LEU A 157 0.60 -22.04 4.42
N SER A 158 -0.64 -22.32 4.05
CA SER A 158 -0.94 -23.18 2.90
C SER A 158 -0.47 -22.51 1.59
N GLY A 159 -0.39 -23.29 0.52
CA GLY A 159 0.03 -22.76 -0.79
C GLY A 159 -0.95 -21.70 -1.33
N SER A 160 -2.24 -21.94 -1.18
CA SER A 160 -3.31 -21.01 -1.60
C SER A 160 -3.32 -19.73 -0.79
N GLU A 161 -3.20 -19.81 0.55
CA GLU A 161 -3.09 -18.63 1.41
C GLU A 161 -1.86 -17.79 1.07
N SER A 162 -0.70 -18.44 0.92
CA SER A 162 0.55 -17.75 0.62
C SER A 162 0.51 -17.06 -0.74
N LEU A 163 -0.10 -17.70 -1.74
CA LEU A 163 -0.23 -17.14 -3.08
C LEU A 163 -1.21 -15.95 -3.09
N ALA A 164 -2.31 -16.07 -2.39
CA ALA A 164 -3.28 -14.99 -2.26
C ALA A 164 -2.72 -13.78 -1.49
N ALA A 165 -2.05 -14.03 -0.36
CA ALA A 165 -1.42 -12.97 0.44
C ALA A 165 -0.33 -12.24 -0.37
N ALA A 166 0.52 -12.97 -1.07
CA ALA A 166 1.53 -12.39 -1.94
C ALA A 166 0.91 -11.64 -3.14
N GLY A 167 -0.17 -12.17 -3.71
CA GLY A 167 -0.92 -11.53 -4.78
C GLY A 167 -1.52 -10.19 -4.36
N ASN A 168 -2.06 -10.10 -3.15
CA ASN A 168 -2.67 -8.87 -2.62
C ASN A 168 -1.71 -7.68 -2.55
N VAL A 169 -0.41 -7.90 -2.44
CA VAL A 169 0.59 -6.82 -2.43
C VAL A 169 0.61 -6.04 -3.76
N PHE A 170 0.37 -6.73 -4.87
CA PHE A 170 0.48 -6.15 -6.20
C PHE A 170 -0.87 -5.97 -6.89
N LEU A 171 -1.70 -6.98 -6.74
CA LEU A 171 -3.01 -7.05 -7.35
C LEU A 171 -4.12 -6.47 -6.52
N GLY A 172 -4.99 -6.16 -6.32
CA GLY A 172 -5.99 -5.74 -5.35
C GLY A 172 -6.73 -6.92 -4.71
N GLN A 173 -7.52 -6.57 -3.75
CA GLN A 173 -8.34 -7.51 -3.00
C GLN A 173 -9.37 -8.27 -3.86
N THR A 174 -9.73 -7.75 -5.02
CA THR A 174 -10.66 -8.37 -5.97
C THR A 174 -9.96 -9.30 -6.95
N GLU A 175 -8.73 -9.01 -7.31
CA GLU A 175 -7.95 -9.72 -8.32
C GLU A 175 -7.13 -10.88 -7.72
N SER A 176 -6.60 -10.70 -6.51
CA SER A 176 -5.80 -11.72 -5.84
C SER A 176 -6.55 -13.04 -5.61
N PRO A 177 -7.84 -13.05 -5.21
CA PRO A 177 -8.61 -14.28 -5.12
C PRO A 177 -8.76 -15.02 -6.45
N LEU A 178 -8.71 -14.33 -7.58
CA LEU A 178 -8.78 -14.95 -8.90
C LEU A 178 -7.58 -15.85 -9.18
N LEU A 179 -6.40 -15.54 -8.61
CA LEU A 179 -5.20 -16.39 -8.73
C LEU A 179 -5.41 -17.79 -8.13
N ILE A 180 -6.22 -17.87 -7.08
CA ILE A 180 -6.47 -19.10 -6.33
C ILE A 180 -7.87 -19.66 -6.58
N LYS A 181 -8.63 -19.11 -7.55
CA LYS A 181 -10.00 -19.51 -7.85
C LYS A 181 -10.20 -21.03 -7.90
N PRO A 182 -9.33 -21.84 -8.56
CA PRO A 182 -9.49 -23.30 -8.62
C PRO A 182 -9.38 -24.01 -7.25
N TYR A 183 -8.86 -23.32 -6.24
CA TYR A 183 -8.60 -23.89 -4.92
C TYR A 183 -9.60 -23.42 -3.86
N ILE A 184 -10.41 -22.39 -4.14
CA ILE A 184 -11.31 -21.76 -3.16
C ILE A 184 -12.29 -22.77 -2.56
N ASP A 185 -12.86 -23.64 -3.37
CA ASP A 185 -13.83 -24.65 -2.93
C ASP A 185 -13.25 -25.68 -1.94
N LYS A 186 -11.92 -25.82 -1.94
CA LYS A 186 -11.19 -26.76 -1.08
C LYS A 186 -10.57 -26.10 0.14
N MET A 187 -10.70 -24.76 0.26
CA MET A 187 -10.14 -24.01 1.38
C MET A 187 -10.96 -24.18 2.65
N THR A 188 -10.26 -24.25 3.76
CA THR A 188 -10.87 -24.23 5.08
C THR A 188 -11.40 -22.84 5.42
N MET A 189 -12.30 -22.73 6.40
CA MET A 189 -12.84 -21.45 6.85
C MET A 189 -11.74 -20.51 7.40
N SER A 190 -10.66 -21.05 7.96
CA SER A 190 -9.52 -20.25 8.43
C SER A 190 -8.70 -19.68 7.26
N GLU A 191 -8.52 -20.44 6.20
CA GLU A 191 -7.85 -19.99 4.97
C GLU A 191 -8.67 -18.93 4.25
N LEU A 192 -9.99 -19.09 4.17
CA LEU A 192 -10.88 -18.07 3.63
C LEU A 192 -10.85 -16.77 4.47
N LEU A 193 -10.82 -16.90 5.78
CA LEU A 193 -10.70 -15.72 6.65
C LEU A 193 -9.35 -15.00 6.45
N CYS A 194 -8.27 -15.74 6.29
CA CYS A 194 -6.95 -15.20 5.99
C CYS A 194 -6.95 -14.44 4.65
N LEU A 195 -7.59 -15.00 3.62
CA LEU A 195 -7.76 -14.37 2.31
C LEU A 195 -8.53 -13.06 2.42
N MET A 196 -9.66 -13.06 3.12
CA MET A 196 -10.51 -11.86 3.30
C MET A 196 -9.80 -10.78 4.14
N ALA A 197 -9.16 -11.18 5.25
CA ALA A 197 -8.42 -10.26 6.10
C ALA A 197 -7.22 -9.65 5.37
N GLY A 198 -6.50 -10.45 4.60
CA GLY A 198 -5.40 -9.99 3.75
C GLY A 198 -5.84 -8.97 2.71
N GLY A 199 -6.99 -9.22 2.05
CA GLY A 199 -7.57 -8.27 1.10
C GLY A 199 -7.97 -6.94 1.72
N MET A 200 -8.50 -6.96 2.94
CA MET A 200 -8.87 -5.73 3.67
C MET A 200 -7.66 -4.96 4.24
N ALA A 201 -6.55 -5.67 4.48
CA ALA A 201 -5.35 -5.09 5.08
C ALA A 201 -4.36 -4.50 4.05
N THR A 202 -4.60 -4.71 2.76
CA THR A 202 -3.72 -4.28 1.67
C THR A 202 -4.42 -3.32 0.72
N ILE A 203 -3.63 -2.50 0.04
CA ILE A 203 -4.08 -1.58 -1.00
C ILE A 203 -3.47 -2.02 -2.32
N ALA A 204 -4.29 -2.09 -3.38
CA ALA A 204 -3.81 -2.38 -4.73
C ALA A 204 -2.83 -1.30 -5.22
N GLY A 205 -1.84 -1.69 -6.03
CA GLY A 205 -0.86 -0.75 -6.60
C GLY A 205 -1.49 0.41 -7.38
N GLY A 206 -2.58 0.17 -8.11
CA GLY A 206 -3.32 1.22 -8.80
C GLY A 206 -4.00 2.21 -7.87
N VAL A 207 -4.53 1.75 -6.74
CA VAL A 207 -5.13 2.61 -5.71
C VAL A 207 -4.04 3.41 -4.97
N LEU A 208 -2.89 2.77 -4.68
CA LEU A 208 -1.73 3.46 -4.13
C LEU A 208 -1.28 4.60 -5.06
N ALA A 209 -1.21 4.34 -6.36
CA ALA A 209 -0.88 5.34 -7.37
C ALA A 209 -1.86 6.52 -7.37
N ALA A 210 -3.16 6.22 -7.25
CA ALA A 210 -4.20 7.25 -7.13
C ALA A 210 -4.03 8.12 -5.87
N TYR A 211 -3.70 7.51 -4.72
CA TYR A 211 -3.42 8.26 -3.49
C TYR A 211 -2.19 9.15 -3.62
N ILE A 212 -1.12 8.66 -4.22
CA ILE A 212 0.10 9.46 -4.44
C ILE A 212 -0.21 10.64 -5.36
N GLY A 213 -0.93 10.42 -6.44
CA GLY A 213 -1.35 11.48 -7.37
C GLY A 213 -2.28 12.51 -6.71
N PHE A 214 -3.23 12.06 -5.88
CA PHE A 214 -4.16 12.93 -5.18
C PHE A 214 -3.49 13.76 -4.08
N LEU A 215 -2.66 13.13 -3.24
CA LEU A 215 -2.01 13.80 -2.11
C LEU A 215 -0.81 14.64 -2.55
N GLY A 216 -0.06 14.18 -3.56
CA GLY A 216 1.12 14.86 -4.09
C GLY A 216 0.80 15.96 -5.10
N GLY A 217 -0.43 15.98 -5.64
CA GLY A 217 -0.84 16.94 -6.67
C GLY A 217 0.10 16.93 -7.88
N SER A 218 0.45 18.12 -8.36
CA SER A 218 1.38 18.28 -9.50
C SER A 218 2.86 18.39 -9.10
N ASP A 219 3.18 18.35 -7.82
CA ASP A 219 4.55 18.52 -7.33
C ASP A 219 5.27 17.17 -7.20
N PRO A 220 6.31 16.88 -8.01
CA PRO A 220 7.04 15.61 -7.95
C PRO A 220 7.69 15.33 -6.59
N ILE A 221 8.09 16.38 -5.87
CA ILE A 221 8.72 16.23 -4.54
C ILE A 221 7.68 15.75 -3.52
N GLN A 222 6.47 16.29 -3.57
CA GLN A 222 5.38 15.83 -2.71
C GLN A 222 4.94 14.41 -3.07
N GLN A 223 4.86 14.09 -4.36
CA GLN A 223 4.56 12.72 -4.80
C GLN A 223 5.60 11.72 -4.29
N LEU A 224 6.89 12.05 -4.36
CA LEU A 224 7.96 11.21 -3.84
C LEU A 224 7.85 11.04 -2.30
N PHE A 225 7.53 12.13 -1.60
CA PHE A 225 7.31 12.09 -0.16
C PHE A 225 6.17 11.14 0.22
N PHE A 226 5.02 11.26 -0.43
CA PHE A 226 3.88 10.38 -0.17
C PHE A 226 4.14 8.95 -0.63
N ALA A 227 4.79 8.74 -1.78
CA ALA A 227 5.17 7.41 -2.25
C ALA A 227 6.04 6.69 -1.22
N LYS A 228 7.08 7.36 -0.70
CA LYS A 228 7.96 6.79 0.33
C LYS A 228 7.20 6.40 1.61
N HIS A 229 6.26 7.23 2.06
CA HIS A 229 5.52 6.98 3.31
C HIS A 229 4.38 5.98 3.17
N LEU A 230 3.81 5.82 1.98
CA LEU A 230 2.74 4.86 1.72
C LEU A 230 3.26 3.48 1.32
N LEU A 231 4.48 3.41 0.73
CA LEU A 231 5.13 2.13 0.39
C LEU A 231 5.85 1.50 1.58
N ALA A 232 6.28 2.30 2.57
CA ALA A 232 6.94 1.84 3.80
C ALA A 232 5.94 1.39 4.86
#